data_9596afed410f4ef9496bc673a40df1d7
#
_entry.id   9596afed410f4ef9496bc673a40df1d7
#
_cell.length_a   1.000
_cell.length_b   1.000
_cell.length_c   1.000
_cell.angle_alpha   90.00
_cell.angle_beta   90.00
_cell.angle_gamma   90.00
#
_symmetry.space_group_name_H-M   'P 1'
#
loop_
_entity.id
_entity.type
_entity.pdbx_description
1 polymer ?
#
loop_
_entity_poly.entity_id
_entity_poly.type
_entity_poly.pdbx_seq_one_letter_code
_entity_poly.pdbx_strand_id
1 'polypeptide(L)'
;MSWQYDYWYVENYYSAKERKKISEYIENNHTDIEKPDAVAMDKNNASKKKANTLLIEWGKIKNMLGNLESSVHSYNQHNFGYLLSPFNNLSKCLLNVYDSKKKSEYGWHYDASRSDIYDVKLTVLVNLSDKYTGGKFCIFNGEEHVVEEFKPGTLLLFKSYINHKVTPRS
;
A
#
# COMPACT_ATOMS: atom_id res chain seq x y z
N MET A 1 -28.41 -3.14 6.57
CA MET A 1 -27.71 -2.33 5.53
C MET A 1 -26.23 -2.53 5.76
N SER A 2 -25.48 -3.07 4.80
CA SER A 2 -24.03 -3.12 4.89
C SER A 2 -23.49 -1.75 4.48
N TRP A 3 -22.86 -1.08 5.40
CA TRP A 3 -22.15 0.17 5.12
C TRP A 3 -20.90 -0.20 4.33
N GLN A 4 -20.75 0.31 3.14
CA GLN A 4 -19.53 0.14 2.35
C GLN A 4 -18.80 1.47 2.32
N TYR A 5 -17.58 1.46 2.86
CA TYR A 5 -16.66 2.57 2.77
C TYR A 5 -15.78 2.44 1.53
N ASP A 6 -15.30 3.55 0.98
CA ASP A 6 -14.30 3.55 -0.08
C ASP A 6 -12.92 3.24 0.48
N TYR A 7 -12.64 3.71 1.69
CA TYR A 7 -11.44 3.41 2.46
C TYR A 7 -11.74 3.36 3.95
N TRP A 8 -10.86 2.72 4.70
CA TRP A 8 -10.87 2.65 6.15
C TRP A 8 -9.44 2.78 6.67
N TYR A 9 -9.23 3.47 7.79
CA TYR A 9 -7.90 3.66 8.36
C TYR A 9 -7.88 3.42 9.86
N VAL A 10 -6.69 3.07 10.36
CA VAL A 10 -6.40 2.93 11.79
C VAL A 10 -5.10 3.67 12.08
N GLU A 11 -5.21 4.81 12.75
CA GLU A 11 -4.03 5.59 13.16
C GLU A 11 -3.24 4.86 14.25
N ASN A 12 -1.92 5.08 14.26
CA ASN A 12 -1.01 4.49 15.24
C ASN A 12 -1.08 2.94 15.33
N TYR A 13 -1.39 2.29 14.21
CA TYR A 13 -1.44 0.82 14.13
C TYR A 13 -0.07 0.21 14.45
N TYR A 14 1.02 0.83 13.97
CA TYR A 14 2.38 0.49 14.36
C TYR A 14 3.09 1.69 15.00
N SER A 15 3.73 1.44 16.15
CA SER A 15 4.62 2.40 16.81
C SER A 15 5.87 2.69 15.97
N ALA A 16 6.58 3.78 16.26
CA ALA A 16 7.83 4.13 15.58
C ALA A 16 8.88 3.01 15.67
N LYS A 17 8.96 2.33 16.84
CA LYS A 17 9.88 1.21 17.04
C LYS A 17 9.55 0.00 16.16
N GLU A 18 8.26 -0.32 16.03
CA GLU A 18 7.80 -1.42 15.16
C GLU A 18 8.03 -1.10 13.69
N ARG A 19 7.69 0.12 13.24
CA ARG A 19 7.92 0.56 11.86
C ARG A 19 9.38 0.43 11.46
N LYS A 20 10.30 0.88 12.33
CA LYS A 20 11.73 0.76 12.10
C LYS A 20 12.16 -0.70 11.95
N LYS A 21 11.73 -1.57 12.86
CA LYS A 21 12.03 -3.00 12.79
C LYS A 21 11.51 -3.66 11.52
N ILE A 22 10.27 -3.33 11.12
CA ILE A 22 9.66 -3.87 9.91
C ILE A 22 10.46 -3.43 8.67
N SER A 23 10.79 -2.14 8.54
CA SER A 23 11.56 -1.61 7.43
C SER A 23 12.94 -2.24 7.33
N GLU A 24 13.69 -2.29 8.44
CA GLU A 24 15.02 -2.91 8.51
C GLU A 24 14.95 -4.41 8.14
N TYR A 25 13.90 -5.11 8.59
CA TYR A 25 13.72 -6.51 8.25
C TYR A 25 13.52 -6.70 6.74
N ILE A 26 12.66 -5.88 6.10
CA ILE A 26 12.42 -5.96 4.66
C ILE A 26 13.70 -5.62 3.88
N GLU A 27 14.39 -4.55 4.26
CA GLU A 27 15.66 -4.14 3.62
C GLU A 27 16.72 -5.25 3.63
N ASN A 28 16.79 -6.03 4.72
CA ASN A 28 17.76 -7.12 4.87
C ASN A 28 17.30 -8.47 4.31
N ASN A 29 16.00 -8.67 4.06
CA ASN A 29 15.43 -9.98 3.70
C ASN A 29 14.56 -9.96 2.43
N HIS A 30 14.52 -8.86 1.69
CA HIS A 30 13.78 -8.81 0.43
C HIS A 30 14.32 -9.85 -0.57
N THR A 31 13.42 -10.37 -1.38
CA THR A 31 13.73 -11.44 -2.34
C THR A 31 13.98 -10.91 -3.74
N ASP A 32 13.48 -9.71 -4.02
CA ASP A 32 13.59 -9.10 -5.34
C ASP A 32 13.46 -7.58 -5.24
N ILE A 33 13.83 -6.89 -6.31
CA ILE A 33 13.71 -5.43 -6.46
C ILE A 33 12.93 -5.16 -7.75
N GLU A 34 11.78 -4.53 -7.61
CA GLU A 34 11.02 -4.08 -8.77
C GLU A 34 11.58 -2.76 -9.29
N LYS A 35 11.99 -2.75 -10.55
CA LYS A 35 12.47 -1.52 -11.21
C LYS A 35 11.27 -0.62 -11.54
N PRO A 36 11.38 0.71 -11.40
CA PRO A 36 10.29 1.65 -11.67
C PRO A 36 9.68 1.50 -13.06
N ASP A 37 10.46 1.14 -14.04
CA ASP A 37 10.06 1.08 -15.46
C ASP A 37 9.23 -0.15 -15.83
N ALA A 38 9.11 -1.13 -14.92
CA ALA A 38 8.45 -2.40 -15.24
C ALA A 38 6.93 -2.38 -15.03
N VAL A 39 6.37 -1.41 -14.29
CA VAL A 39 5.03 -1.58 -13.69
C VAL A 39 3.96 -0.64 -14.22
N ALA A 40 4.27 0.54 -14.68
CA ALA A 40 3.26 1.48 -15.16
C ALA A 40 3.85 2.49 -16.14
N MET A 41 3.76 2.18 -17.41
CA MET A 41 4.05 3.12 -18.48
C MET A 41 2.78 3.89 -18.84
N ASP A 42 2.86 5.21 -18.95
CA ASP A 42 1.80 5.99 -19.57
C ASP A 42 1.84 5.88 -21.10
N LYS A 43 0.90 6.53 -21.78
CA LYS A 43 0.84 6.53 -23.26
C LYS A 43 2.10 7.08 -23.93
N ASN A 44 2.95 7.79 -23.20
CA ASN A 44 4.20 8.41 -23.66
C ASN A 44 5.45 7.63 -23.21
N ASN A 45 5.28 6.39 -22.72
CA ASN A 45 6.35 5.57 -22.15
C ASN A 45 7.06 6.18 -20.92
N ALA A 46 6.44 7.14 -20.24
CA ALA A 46 6.94 7.65 -18.97
C ALA A 46 6.45 6.76 -17.82
N SER A 47 7.36 6.35 -16.93
CA SER A 47 6.99 5.59 -15.76
C SER A 47 6.09 6.42 -14.84
N LYS A 48 4.90 5.89 -14.52
CA LYS A 48 4.02 6.51 -13.52
C LYS A 48 4.55 6.36 -12.10
N LYS A 49 5.43 5.38 -11.87
CA LYS A 49 6.01 5.06 -10.57
C LYS A 49 7.49 5.45 -10.55
N LYS A 50 7.83 6.44 -9.76
CA LYS A 50 9.21 6.90 -9.52
C LYS A 50 9.69 6.53 -8.12
N ALA A 51 9.33 5.35 -7.62
CA ALA A 51 9.75 4.84 -6.32
C ALA A 51 10.53 3.54 -6.50
N ASN A 52 11.51 3.30 -5.62
CA ASN A 52 12.13 1.99 -5.53
C ASN A 52 11.19 1.05 -4.76
N THR A 53 11.07 -0.19 -5.19
CA THR A 53 10.22 -1.18 -4.53
C THR A 53 11.01 -2.43 -4.20
N LEU A 54 11.02 -2.78 -2.92
CA LEU A 54 11.55 -4.05 -2.44
C LEU A 54 10.40 -5.05 -2.31
N LEU A 55 10.62 -6.28 -2.71
CA LEU A 55 9.63 -7.35 -2.68
C LEU A 55 10.00 -8.39 -1.64
N ILE A 56 9.05 -8.78 -0.79
CA ILE A 56 9.20 -9.84 0.20
C ILE A 56 7.95 -10.72 0.23
N GLU A 57 8.12 -12.03 0.33
CA GLU A 57 7.00 -12.95 0.44
C GLU A 57 6.28 -12.80 1.79
N TRP A 58 4.95 -12.85 1.77
CA TRP A 58 4.11 -12.78 2.98
C TRP A 58 4.57 -13.77 4.04
N GLY A 59 4.85 -15.01 3.65
CA GLY A 59 5.31 -16.06 4.57
C GLY A 59 6.57 -15.71 5.34
N LYS A 60 7.44 -14.84 4.79
CA LYS A 60 8.67 -14.38 5.46
C LYS A 60 8.46 -13.20 6.39
N ILE A 61 7.52 -12.30 6.07
CA ILE A 61 7.32 -11.05 6.82
C ILE A 61 6.19 -11.11 7.85
N LYS A 62 5.23 -12.03 7.70
CA LYS A 62 4.00 -12.07 8.50
C LYS A 62 4.23 -12.02 10.02
N ASN A 63 5.28 -12.68 10.53
CA ASN A 63 5.58 -12.67 11.96
C ASN A 63 6.04 -11.29 12.47
N MET A 64 6.65 -10.47 11.59
CA MET A 64 7.02 -9.09 11.90
C MET A 64 5.81 -8.15 11.88
N LEU A 65 4.78 -8.51 11.10
CA LEU A 65 3.56 -7.71 10.95
C LEU A 65 2.48 -8.07 11.98
N GLY A 66 2.73 -9.07 12.83
CA GLY A 66 1.86 -9.45 13.94
C GLY A 66 0.46 -9.84 13.46
N ASN A 67 -0.55 -9.16 13.97
CA ASN A 67 -1.96 -9.47 13.70
C ASN A 67 -2.52 -8.80 12.43
N LEU A 68 -1.68 -8.35 11.49
CA LEU A 68 -2.14 -7.59 10.32
C LEU A 68 -3.21 -8.34 9.52
N GLU A 69 -3.00 -9.62 9.22
CA GLU A 69 -3.95 -10.41 8.45
C GLU A 69 -5.32 -10.50 9.14
N SER A 70 -5.35 -10.85 10.42
CA SER A 70 -6.60 -10.93 11.19
C SER A 70 -7.29 -9.57 11.32
N SER A 71 -6.52 -8.49 11.48
CA SER A 71 -7.05 -7.12 11.49
C SER A 71 -7.69 -6.75 10.15
N VAL A 72 -7.03 -7.06 9.03
CA VAL A 72 -7.57 -6.81 7.68
C VAL A 72 -8.88 -7.57 7.46
N HIS A 73 -8.93 -8.86 7.82
CA HIS A 73 -10.17 -9.64 7.72
C HIS A 73 -11.29 -9.06 8.58
N SER A 74 -11.01 -8.65 9.81
CA SER A 74 -11.97 -8.03 10.71
C SER A 74 -12.50 -6.71 10.16
N TYR A 75 -11.62 -5.80 9.71
CA TYR A 75 -12.02 -4.51 9.12
C TYR A 75 -12.79 -4.69 7.81
N ASN A 76 -12.39 -5.68 6.99
CA ASN A 76 -13.15 -6.02 5.79
C ASN A 76 -14.57 -6.47 6.12
N GLN A 77 -14.74 -7.35 7.09
CA GLN A 77 -16.05 -7.87 7.48
C GLN A 77 -17.00 -6.74 7.92
N HIS A 78 -16.49 -5.75 8.66
CA HIS A 78 -17.30 -4.66 9.21
C HIS A 78 -17.53 -3.51 8.22
N ASN A 79 -16.59 -3.23 7.32
CA ASN A 79 -16.59 -2.00 6.53
C ASN A 79 -16.76 -2.21 5.02
N PHE A 80 -16.30 -3.33 4.46
CA PHE A 80 -16.32 -3.57 3.00
C PHE A 80 -17.20 -4.76 2.62
N GLY A 81 -17.19 -5.82 3.41
CA GLY A 81 -18.03 -7.00 3.21
C GLY A 81 -17.60 -7.93 2.08
N TYR A 82 -16.32 -7.90 1.66
CA TYR A 82 -15.80 -8.81 0.64
C TYR A 82 -15.54 -10.21 1.21
N LEU A 83 -15.72 -11.22 0.37
CA LEU A 83 -15.21 -12.56 0.65
C LEU A 83 -13.71 -12.57 0.32
N LEU A 84 -12.86 -12.58 1.36
CA LEU A 84 -11.40 -12.60 1.22
C LEU A 84 -10.85 -13.98 1.57
N SER A 85 -9.92 -14.46 0.73
CA SER A 85 -9.10 -15.63 1.06
C SER A 85 -8.02 -15.28 2.09
N PRO A 86 -7.51 -16.26 2.86
CA PRO A 86 -6.30 -16.08 3.65
C PRO A 86 -5.13 -15.60 2.80
N PHE A 87 -4.20 -14.87 3.39
CA PHE A 87 -3.03 -14.37 2.68
C PHE A 87 -2.12 -15.53 2.25
N ASN A 88 -1.79 -15.56 0.97
CA ASN A 88 -0.92 -16.60 0.44
C ASN A 88 0.55 -16.33 0.82
N ASN A 89 1.21 -17.32 1.43
CA ASN A 89 2.60 -17.20 1.87
C ASN A 89 3.59 -16.82 0.74
N LEU A 90 3.30 -17.17 -0.50
CA LEU A 90 4.12 -16.84 -1.68
C LEU A 90 3.77 -15.48 -2.30
N SER A 91 2.68 -14.85 -1.88
CA SER A 91 2.32 -13.51 -2.37
C SER A 91 3.38 -12.50 -1.97
N LYS A 92 3.72 -11.62 -2.90
CA LYS A 92 4.70 -10.56 -2.70
C LYS A 92 4.06 -9.37 -1.97
N CYS A 93 4.69 -8.98 -0.86
CA CYS A 93 4.45 -7.69 -0.23
C CYS A 93 5.47 -6.68 -0.77
N LEU A 94 5.04 -5.45 -0.95
CA LEU A 94 5.84 -4.40 -1.56
C LEU A 94 6.20 -3.33 -0.53
N LEU A 95 7.50 -3.03 -0.39
CA LEU A 95 7.95 -1.83 0.31
C LEU A 95 8.32 -0.77 -0.74
N ASN A 96 7.45 0.22 -0.90
CA ASN A 96 7.70 1.37 -1.77
C ASN A 96 8.52 2.42 -1.01
N VAL A 97 9.72 2.72 -1.49
CA VAL A 97 10.61 3.72 -0.92
C VAL A 97 10.56 4.99 -1.76
N TYR A 98 9.98 6.04 -1.19
CA TYR A 98 9.86 7.36 -1.82
C TYR A 98 11.00 8.27 -1.35
N ASP A 99 11.87 8.67 -2.27
CA ASP A 99 13.04 9.53 -2.01
C ASP A 99 12.72 10.99 -2.37
N SER A 100 12.86 11.91 -1.41
CA SER A 100 12.63 13.34 -1.64
C SER A 100 13.62 13.94 -2.65
N LYS A 101 14.88 13.48 -2.65
CA LYS A 101 15.90 13.98 -3.61
C LYS A 101 15.53 13.68 -5.05
N LYS A 102 14.79 12.58 -5.29
CA LYS A 102 14.32 12.15 -6.61
C LYS A 102 12.91 12.65 -6.91
N LYS A 103 12.27 13.42 -6.01
CA LYS A 103 10.86 13.80 -6.10
C LYS A 103 9.97 12.60 -6.43
N SER A 104 10.22 11.48 -5.74
CA SER A 104 9.52 10.23 -5.99
C SER A 104 8.01 10.40 -5.84
N GLU A 105 7.27 9.84 -6.79
CA GLU A 105 5.81 9.91 -6.89
C GLU A 105 5.25 8.62 -7.47
N TYR A 106 3.94 8.44 -7.38
CA TYR A 106 3.21 7.43 -8.12
C TYR A 106 1.93 8.04 -8.67
N GLY A 107 1.86 8.18 -9.99
CA GLY A 107 0.72 8.79 -10.67
C GLY A 107 -0.57 7.99 -10.50
N TRP A 108 -1.68 8.54 -11.01
CA TRP A 108 -3.00 7.91 -10.95
C TRP A 108 -3.01 6.50 -11.54
N HIS A 109 -3.46 5.53 -10.74
CA HIS A 109 -3.55 4.12 -11.11
C HIS A 109 -4.60 3.37 -10.28
N TYR A 110 -4.89 2.14 -10.67
CA TYR A 110 -5.69 1.16 -9.94
C TYR A 110 -4.79 -0.01 -9.56
N ASP A 111 -5.06 -0.62 -8.41
CA ASP A 111 -4.39 -1.86 -7.99
C ASP A 111 -5.16 -3.11 -8.43
N ALA A 112 -6.43 -2.95 -8.83
CA ALA A 112 -7.23 -4.05 -9.34
C ALA A 112 -6.54 -4.75 -10.51
N SER A 113 -6.22 -6.03 -10.35
CA SER A 113 -5.66 -6.84 -11.41
C SER A 113 -6.71 -7.11 -12.49
N ARG A 114 -6.28 -7.03 -13.77
CA ARG A 114 -7.07 -7.49 -14.92
C ARG A 114 -6.82 -8.98 -15.24
N SER A 115 -6.10 -9.67 -14.37
CA SER A 115 -5.80 -11.09 -14.55
C SER A 115 -7.02 -11.93 -14.17
N ASP A 116 -7.38 -12.90 -15.00
CA ASP A 116 -8.41 -13.89 -14.70
C ASP A 116 -8.06 -14.78 -13.50
N ILE A 117 -6.83 -14.68 -12.98
CA ILE A 117 -6.31 -15.53 -11.91
C ILE A 117 -6.46 -14.86 -10.53
N TYR A 118 -6.46 -13.52 -10.47
CA TYR A 118 -6.51 -12.77 -9.22
C TYR A 118 -7.60 -11.71 -9.26
N ASP A 119 -8.54 -11.81 -8.34
CA ASP A 119 -9.59 -10.81 -8.12
C ASP A 119 -9.23 -10.00 -6.86
N VAL A 120 -8.35 -9.01 -7.04
CA VAL A 120 -7.90 -8.14 -5.94
C VAL A 120 -9.04 -7.22 -5.54
N LYS A 121 -9.56 -7.36 -4.33
CA LYS A 121 -10.67 -6.58 -3.79
C LYS A 121 -10.21 -5.37 -2.99
N LEU A 122 -9.21 -5.56 -2.16
CA LEU A 122 -8.69 -4.52 -1.26
C LEU A 122 -7.19 -4.35 -1.46
N THR A 123 -6.76 -3.10 -1.38
CA THR A 123 -5.35 -2.75 -1.17
C THR A 123 -5.16 -2.41 0.30
N VAL A 124 -4.07 -2.91 0.86
CA VAL A 124 -3.68 -2.70 2.25
C VAL A 124 -2.35 -1.96 2.27
N LEU A 125 -2.33 -0.76 2.81
CA LEU A 125 -1.13 0.05 2.97
C LEU A 125 -0.80 0.25 4.44
N VAL A 126 0.48 0.17 4.76
CA VAL A 126 1.02 0.56 6.07
C VAL A 126 2.05 1.66 5.85
N ASN A 127 1.85 2.80 6.49
CA ASN A 127 2.82 3.89 6.42
C ASN A 127 3.97 3.64 7.42
N LEU A 128 5.07 3.08 6.93
CA LEU A 128 6.26 2.77 7.73
C LEU A 128 7.21 3.95 7.89
N SER A 129 6.94 5.09 7.24
CA SER A 129 7.81 6.26 7.26
C SER A 129 7.95 6.86 8.66
N ASP A 130 9.03 7.62 8.86
CA ASP A 130 9.11 8.65 9.88
C ASP A 130 8.39 9.93 9.42
N LYS A 131 8.55 11.03 10.15
CA LYS A 131 7.99 12.33 9.73
C LYS A 131 8.55 12.74 8.36
N TYR A 132 7.68 13.18 7.47
CA TYR A 132 8.03 13.64 6.13
C TYR A 132 7.12 14.78 5.68
N THR A 133 7.50 15.43 4.59
CA THR A 133 6.71 16.47 3.92
C THR A 133 6.44 16.06 2.47
N GLY A 134 5.30 16.49 1.91
CA GLY A 134 4.85 16.01 0.60
C GLY A 134 4.43 14.54 0.63
N GLY A 135 4.43 13.86 -0.51
CA GLY A 135 4.10 12.43 -0.60
C GLY A 135 2.69 12.10 -0.10
N LYS A 136 1.72 12.96 -0.37
CA LYS A 136 0.34 12.77 0.07
C LYS A 136 -0.30 11.62 -0.71
N PHE A 137 -1.04 10.77 0.00
CA PHE A 137 -1.89 9.77 -0.61
C PHE A 137 -3.24 10.39 -0.98
N CYS A 138 -3.61 10.27 -2.25
CA CYS A 138 -4.85 10.81 -2.78
C CYS A 138 -5.69 9.72 -3.43
N ILE A 139 -6.99 9.78 -3.25
CA ILE A 139 -7.98 8.94 -3.94
C ILE A 139 -8.85 9.82 -4.85
N PHE A 140 -9.47 9.20 -5.86
CA PHE A 140 -10.44 9.84 -6.73
C PHE A 140 -11.78 9.09 -6.66
N ASN A 141 -12.79 9.79 -6.17
CA ASN A 141 -14.17 9.30 -6.13
C ASN A 141 -15.10 10.43 -6.56
N GLY A 142 -15.09 10.73 -7.88
CA GLY A 142 -15.76 11.90 -8.43
C GLY A 142 -14.95 13.19 -8.33
N GLU A 143 -14.17 13.36 -7.27
CA GLU A 143 -13.21 14.44 -7.06
C GLU A 143 -11.93 13.92 -6.40
N GLU A 144 -10.85 14.69 -6.47
CA GLU A 144 -9.60 14.36 -5.78
C GLU A 144 -9.76 14.62 -4.27
N HIS A 145 -9.48 13.59 -3.48
CA HIS A 145 -9.49 13.65 -2.02
C HIS A 145 -8.12 13.22 -1.46
N VAL A 146 -7.54 14.08 -0.61
CA VAL A 146 -6.30 13.73 0.13
C VAL A 146 -6.70 13.00 1.40
N VAL A 147 -6.14 11.81 1.60
CA VAL A 147 -6.32 11.03 2.84
C VAL A 147 -5.33 11.56 3.89
N GLU A 148 -5.71 12.62 4.60
CA GLU A 148 -4.86 13.31 5.57
C GLU A 148 -4.52 12.44 6.79
N GLU A 149 -5.32 11.41 7.05
CA GLU A 149 -5.11 10.44 8.13
C GLU A 149 -3.99 9.44 7.83
N PHE A 150 -3.54 9.33 6.57
CA PHE A 150 -2.46 8.40 6.21
C PHE A 150 -1.09 8.90 6.67
N LYS A 151 -0.95 9.08 7.99
CA LYS A 151 0.24 9.50 8.71
C LYS A 151 1.17 8.32 9.04
N PRO A 152 2.42 8.56 9.48
CA PRO A 152 3.30 7.48 9.94
C PRO A 152 2.64 6.57 10.99
N GLY A 153 2.67 5.27 10.74
CA GLY A 153 2.06 4.24 11.59
C GLY A 153 0.63 3.90 11.26
N THR A 154 -0.01 4.58 10.32
CA THR A 154 -1.38 4.29 9.91
C THR A 154 -1.45 3.05 9.03
N LEU A 155 -2.42 2.18 9.34
CA LEU A 155 -2.93 1.15 8.45
C LEU A 155 -4.08 1.74 7.65
N LEU A 156 -4.02 1.64 6.32
CA LEU A 156 -5.06 2.09 5.40
C LEU A 156 -5.52 0.91 4.53
N LEU A 157 -6.82 0.70 4.45
CA LEU A 157 -7.46 -0.25 3.55
C LEU A 157 -8.34 0.53 2.58
N PHE A 158 -8.31 0.20 1.29
CA PHE A 158 -9.20 0.79 0.31
C PHE A 158 -9.55 -0.21 -0.80
N LYS A 159 -10.66 0.04 -1.49
CA LYS A 159 -11.09 -0.78 -2.63
C LYS A 159 -10.07 -0.68 -3.75
N SER A 160 -9.54 -1.80 -4.21
CA SER A 160 -8.43 -1.87 -5.18
C SER A 160 -8.73 -1.20 -6.53
N TYR A 161 -10.00 -1.03 -6.88
CA TYR A 161 -10.45 -0.38 -8.11
C TYR A 161 -10.62 1.14 -7.99
N ILE A 162 -10.41 1.72 -6.81
CA ILE A 162 -10.39 3.17 -6.64
C ILE A 162 -9.11 3.74 -7.22
N ASN A 163 -9.26 4.73 -8.09
CA ASN A 163 -8.13 5.44 -8.65
C ASN A 163 -7.41 6.24 -7.56
N HIS A 164 -6.11 6.06 -7.46
CA HIS A 164 -5.31 6.69 -6.41
C HIS A 164 -3.91 7.06 -6.90
N LYS A 165 -3.25 7.94 -6.16
CA LYS A 165 -1.87 8.39 -6.43
C LYS A 165 -1.12 8.70 -5.14
N VAL A 166 0.21 8.78 -5.27
CA VAL A 166 1.09 9.40 -4.26
C VAL A 166 1.73 10.63 -4.90
N THR A 167 1.50 11.80 -4.32
CA THR A 167 2.08 13.06 -4.82
C THR A 167 3.59 13.08 -4.62
N PRO A 168 4.33 13.95 -5.35
CA PRO A 168 5.76 14.08 -5.16
C PRO A 168 6.13 14.36 -3.69
N ARG A 169 7.17 13.70 -3.22
CA ARG A 169 7.75 13.96 -1.92
C ARG A 169 8.64 15.22 -2.02
N SER A 170 8.46 16.14 -1.09
CA SER A 170 9.23 17.39 -0.97
C SER A 170 10.33 17.27 0.09
#